data_6511a424d327e3c7bb9a85966a050cbc
#
_entry.id   6511a424d327e3c7bb9a85966a050cbc
#
_cell.length_a   1.000
_cell.length_b   1.000
_cell.length_c   1.000
_cell.angle_alpha   90.00
_cell.angle_beta   90.00
_cell.angle_gamma   90.00
#
_symmetry.space_group_name_H-M   'P 1'
#
loop_
_entity.id
_entity.type
_entity.pdbx_description
1 polymer ?
#
loop_
_entity_poly.entity_id
_entity_poly.type
_entity_poly.pdbx_seq_one_letter_code
_entity_poly.pdbx_strand_id
1 'polypeptide(L)'
;VIDRESILRYNLFCTLTHAMDNTWKNTFLVCGKQADGSYRLYRDIWDLNYTFGDYFAGKIDNFYTAHSARSATEIVPFKDTGYDFEVLRASDPEGTFADSCRIWKEIRDAGVSADSVCDEAESSMEELTRSGAMDREAQRWPQPGPSADLTEFRRWVTDRFSYLDDIYGYKE
;
A
#
# COMPACT_ATOMS: atom_id res chain seq x y z
N VAL A 1 -8.13 10.69 21.23
CA VAL A 1 -9.05 9.93 20.36
C VAL A 1 -8.33 9.67 19.04
N ILE A 2 -8.43 8.46 18.48
CA ILE A 2 -7.90 8.16 17.15
C ILE A 2 -8.83 8.79 16.11
N ASP A 3 -8.24 9.43 15.11
CA ASP A 3 -8.99 10.06 14.03
C ASP A 3 -9.57 9.00 13.07
N ARG A 4 -10.91 8.96 12.92
CA ARG A 4 -11.61 7.97 12.09
C ARG A 4 -11.16 8.04 10.64
N GLU A 5 -11.06 9.22 10.07
CA GLU A 5 -10.66 9.43 8.68
C GLU A 5 -9.24 8.90 8.43
N SER A 6 -8.32 9.15 9.37
CA SER A 6 -6.95 8.64 9.31
C SER A 6 -6.90 7.12 9.30
N ILE A 7 -7.70 6.44 10.13
CA ILE A 7 -7.78 4.98 10.14
C ILE A 7 -8.23 4.44 8.78
N LEU A 8 -9.27 5.04 8.22
CA LEU A 8 -9.85 4.60 6.94
C LEU A 8 -8.89 4.82 5.78
N ARG A 9 -8.23 5.99 5.71
CA ARG A 9 -7.22 6.29 4.67
C ARG A 9 -6.02 5.38 4.78
N TYR A 10 -5.53 5.13 5.99
CA TYR A 10 -4.46 4.19 6.24
C TYR A 10 -4.83 2.76 5.81
N ASN A 11 -6.03 2.32 6.14
CA ASN A 11 -6.51 1.01 5.72
C ASN A 11 -6.62 0.88 4.20
N LEU A 12 -7.15 1.92 3.53
CA LEU A 12 -7.22 1.94 2.06
C LEU A 12 -5.83 1.96 1.43
N PHE A 13 -4.87 2.68 2.01
CA PHE A 13 -3.48 2.65 1.57
C PHE A 13 -2.89 1.24 1.67
N CYS A 14 -3.01 0.58 2.83
CA CYS A 14 -2.54 -0.80 3.00
C CYS A 14 -3.26 -1.76 2.04
N THR A 15 -4.55 -1.53 1.79
CA THR A 15 -5.34 -2.33 0.85
C THR A 15 -4.86 -2.12 -0.58
N LEU A 16 -4.68 -0.88 -1.03
CA LEU A 16 -4.21 -0.57 -2.38
C LEU A 16 -2.83 -1.17 -2.64
N THR A 17 -1.90 -0.90 -1.77
CA THR A 17 -0.50 -1.32 -1.92
C THR A 17 -0.26 -2.77 -1.53
N HIS A 18 -1.26 -3.45 -0.97
CA HIS A 18 -1.14 -4.78 -0.38
C HIS A 18 -0.06 -4.86 0.72
N ALA A 19 0.06 -3.80 1.52
CA ALA A 19 1.06 -3.65 2.57
C ALA A 19 0.69 -4.49 3.81
N MET A 20 0.87 -5.80 3.74
CA MET A 20 0.44 -6.73 4.79
C MET A 20 1.14 -6.49 6.12
N ASP A 21 2.44 -6.21 6.09
CA ASP A 21 3.22 -5.96 7.30
C ASP A 21 2.78 -4.67 8.03
N ASN A 22 2.20 -3.73 7.30
CA ASN A 22 1.73 -2.46 7.84
C ASN A 22 0.35 -2.57 8.52
N THR A 23 -0.29 -3.72 8.48
CA THR A 23 -1.58 -3.91 9.13
C THR A 23 -1.47 -4.12 10.64
N TRP A 24 -0.33 -4.61 11.13
CA TRP A 24 -0.11 -4.94 12.55
C TRP A 24 1.26 -4.54 13.10
N LYS A 25 2.26 -4.36 12.23
CA LYS A 25 3.59 -3.80 12.54
C LYS A 25 3.91 -2.72 11.50
N ASN A 26 5.09 -2.14 11.53
CA ASN A 26 5.54 -1.14 10.56
C ASN A 26 4.56 0.04 10.42
N THR A 27 3.95 0.43 11.52
CA THR A 27 3.03 1.57 11.62
C THR A 27 3.30 2.38 12.89
N PHE A 28 3.10 3.67 12.82
CA PHE A 28 3.21 4.57 13.96
C PHE A 28 1.87 5.20 14.28
N LEU A 29 1.71 5.57 15.55
CA LEU A 29 0.66 6.48 16.00
C LEU A 29 1.31 7.84 16.28
N VAL A 30 0.96 8.82 15.48
CA VAL A 30 1.44 10.21 15.63
C VAL A 30 0.40 11.02 16.37
N CYS A 31 0.81 11.71 17.44
CA CYS A 31 -0.07 12.57 18.24
C CYS A 31 -0.01 14.00 17.72
N GLY A 32 -1.09 14.46 17.10
CA GLY A 32 -1.22 15.82 16.58
C GLY A 32 -2.12 16.69 17.44
N LYS A 33 -1.61 17.90 17.83
CA LYS A 33 -2.44 18.90 18.49
C LYS A 33 -3.33 19.62 17.48
N GLN A 34 -4.61 19.70 17.79
CA GLN A 34 -5.61 20.36 16.95
C GLN A 34 -5.71 21.86 17.26
N ALA A 35 -6.36 22.62 16.37
CA ALA A 35 -6.55 24.06 16.54
C ALA A 35 -7.41 24.41 17.79
N ASP A 36 -8.31 23.50 18.19
CA ASP A 36 -9.13 23.62 19.39
C ASP A 36 -8.40 23.23 20.68
N GLY A 37 -7.12 22.88 20.59
CA GLY A 37 -6.28 22.45 21.70
C GLY A 37 -6.41 20.97 22.05
N SER A 38 -7.32 20.22 21.44
CA SER A 38 -7.44 18.79 21.63
C SER A 38 -6.28 18.04 20.96
N TYR A 39 -6.16 16.74 21.26
CA TYR A 39 -5.16 15.87 20.63
C TYR A 39 -5.84 14.73 19.90
N ARG A 40 -5.36 14.43 18.69
CA ARG A 40 -5.77 13.27 17.92
C ARG A 40 -4.57 12.41 17.56
N LEU A 41 -4.82 11.13 17.46
CA LEU A 41 -3.86 10.13 16.97
C LEU A 41 -4.15 9.82 15.51
N TYR A 42 -3.10 9.84 14.72
CA TYR A 42 -3.10 9.51 13.31
C TYR A 42 -2.23 8.29 13.08
N ARG A 43 -2.61 7.47 12.12
CA ARG A 43 -1.76 6.40 11.62
C ARG A 43 -0.75 6.97 10.62
N ASP A 44 0.49 6.50 10.73
CA ASP A 44 1.55 6.79 9.78
C ASP A 44 2.26 5.51 9.37
N ILE A 45 2.82 5.51 8.16
CA ILE A 45 3.40 4.35 7.51
C ILE A 45 4.91 4.29 7.74
N TRP A 46 5.43 3.06 7.80
CA TRP A 46 6.85 2.78 7.91
C TRP A 46 7.18 1.46 7.23
N ASP A 47 8.33 1.38 6.54
CA ASP A 47 8.88 0.14 6.00
C ASP A 47 7.94 -0.58 5.01
N LEU A 48 7.91 -0.08 3.78
CA LEU A 48 6.99 -0.53 2.72
C LEU A 48 7.62 -1.57 1.78
N ASN A 49 8.64 -2.29 2.22
CA ASN A 49 9.36 -3.25 1.38
C ASN A 49 8.52 -4.46 0.94
N TYR A 50 7.42 -4.76 1.65
CA TYR A 50 6.46 -5.82 1.30
C TYR A 50 5.14 -5.23 0.81
N THR A 51 5.16 -4.69 -0.40
CA THR A 51 4.02 -4.05 -1.04
C THR A 51 3.87 -4.51 -2.50
N PHE A 52 2.77 -4.16 -3.14
CA PHE A 52 2.49 -4.42 -4.55
C PHE A 52 2.64 -5.91 -4.94
N GLY A 53 2.16 -6.78 -4.08
CA GLY A 53 2.19 -8.23 -4.32
C GLY A 53 3.49 -8.93 -3.90
N ASP A 54 4.50 -8.19 -3.47
CA ASP A 54 5.69 -8.78 -2.87
C ASP A 54 5.41 -9.18 -1.42
N TYR A 55 5.80 -10.40 -1.05
CA TYR A 55 5.61 -10.93 0.28
C TYR A 55 6.75 -11.86 0.67
N PHE A 56 7.16 -11.77 1.93
CA PHE A 56 8.18 -12.64 2.50
C PHE A 56 7.71 -14.10 2.54
N ALA A 57 8.25 -14.93 1.67
CA ALA A 57 7.97 -16.37 1.61
C ALA A 57 8.83 -17.21 2.58
N GLY A 58 9.47 -16.61 3.55
CA GLY A 58 10.29 -17.31 4.55
C GLY A 58 11.64 -17.82 4.04
N LYS A 59 12.06 -17.49 2.83
CA LYS A 59 13.39 -17.78 2.27
C LYS A 59 14.03 -16.52 1.76
N ILE A 60 15.04 -16.07 2.47
CA ILE A 60 15.85 -14.89 2.12
C ILE A 60 16.63 -15.09 0.79
N ASP A 61 16.77 -16.33 0.34
CA ASP A 61 17.62 -16.69 -0.80
C ASP A 61 17.16 -16.15 -2.14
N ASN A 62 15.95 -15.60 -2.23
CA ASN A 62 15.38 -15.10 -3.46
C ASN A 62 14.47 -13.89 -3.22
N PHE A 63 14.97 -12.90 -2.50
CA PHE A 63 14.24 -11.66 -2.24
C PHE A 63 13.69 -11.01 -3.53
N TYR A 64 14.40 -11.18 -4.63
CA TYR A 64 14.02 -10.66 -5.95
C TYR A 64 13.42 -11.69 -6.91
N THR A 65 13.43 -12.97 -6.58
CA THR A 65 12.91 -14.02 -7.47
C THR A 65 11.74 -14.80 -6.88
N ALA A 66 11.58 -14.78 -5.57
CA ALA A 66 10.39 -15.26 -4.93
C ALA A 66 9.40 -14.10 -4.74
N HIS A 67 9.05 -13.45 -5.82
CA HIS A 67 7.75 -12.83 -5.88
C HIS A 67 6.76 -13.96 -5.71
N SER A 68 6.47 -14.29 -4.47
CA SER A 68 5.24 -15.01 -4.22
C SER A 68 4.18 -14.01 -4.62
N ALA A 69 3.80 -14.12 -5.88
CA ALA A 69 2.82 -13.27 -6.48
C ALA A 69 1.53 -13.41 -5.68
N ARG A 70 1.40 -12.61 -4.64
CA ARG A 70 0.10 -12.39 -4.05
C ARG A 70 -0.76 -11.83 -5.14
N SER A 71 -1.88 -12.48 -5.37
CA SER A 71 -2.82 -12.08 -6.41
C SER A 71 -3.23 -10.63 -6.17
N ALA A 72 -3.23 -9.82 -7.22
CA ALA A 72 -3.76 -8.46 -7.18
C ALA A 72 -5.23 -8.42 -6.74
N THR A 73 -5.95 -9.52 -6.90
CA THR A 73 -7.35 -9.70 -6.51
C THR A 73 -7.53 -10.33 -5.13
N GLU A 74 -6.46 -10.51 -4.36
CA GLU A 74 -6.54 -11.00 -3.01
C GLU A 74 -6.90 -9.87 -2.05
N ILE A 75 -7.93 -10.06 -1.24
CA ILE A 75 -8.22 -9.14 -0.15
C ILE A 75 -7.12 -9.35 0.90
N VAL A 76 -6.46 -8.25 1.30
CA VAL A 76 -5.62 -8.29 2.50
C VAL A 76 -6.50 -8.80 3.63
N PRO A 77 -6.17 -9.93 4.27
CA PRO A 77 -7.00 -10.42 5.34
C PRO A 77 -7.04 -9.35 6.44
N PHE A 78 -8.18 -8.71 6.60
CA PHE A 78 -8.39 -7.67 7.60
C PHE A 78 -8.24 -8.17 9.05
N LYS A 79 -8.04 -9.46 9.24
CA LYS A 79 -7.67 -10.03 10.56
C LYS A 79 -6.41 -9.40 11.16
N ASP A 80 -5.59 -8.80 10.31
CA ASP A 80 -4.32 -8.21 10.70
C ASP A 80 -4.28 -6.69 10.49
N THR A 81 -5.38 -6.08 10.01
CA THR A 81 -5.49 -4.63 9.85
C THR A 81 -5.73 -3.98 11.19
N GLY A 82 -4.76 -3.62 11.90
CA GLY A 82 -4.80 -2.85 13.14
C GLY A 82 -6.11 -2.92 13.94
N TYR A 83 -6.02 -3.19 15.20
CA TYR A 83 -7.16 -3.32 16.12
C TYR A 83 -8.20 -2.19 16.00
N ASP A 84 -7.76 -0.97 15.69
CA ASP A 84 -8.61 0.21 15.53
C ASP A 84 -9.56 0.12 14.32
N PHE A 85 -9.08 -0.37 13.16
CA PHE A 85 -9.95 -0.58 12.00
C PHE A 85 -10.98 -1.68 12.25
N GLU A 86 -10.58 -2.77 12.88
CA GLU A 86 -11.49 -3.86 13.25
C GLU A 86 -12.58 -3.38 14.22
N VAL A 87 -12.23 -2.52 15.17
CA VAL A 87 -13.21 -1.91 16.09
C VAL A 87 -14.20 -1.01 15.32
N LEU A 88 -13.73 -0.19 14.38
CA LEU A 88 -14.61 0.61 13.52
C LEU A 88 -15.56 -0.27 12.71
N ARG A 89 -15.01 -1.27 12.03
CA ARG A 89 -15.78 -2.19 11.19
C ARG A 89 -16.82 -3.00 11.99
N ALA A 90 -16.46 -3.43 13.20
CA ALA A 90 -17.36 -4.19 14.05
C ALA A 90 -18.46 -3.31 14.66
N SER A 91 -18.18 -2.03 14.95
CA SER A 91 -19.14 -1.11 15.55
C SER A 91 -20.10 -0.48 14.54
N ASP A 92 -19.66 -0.29 13.30
CA ASP A 92 -20.41 0.36 12.23
C ASP A 92 -19.99 -0.21 10.87
N PRO A 93 -20.40 -1.44 10.51
CA PRO A 93 -19.96 -2.09 9.26
C PRO A 93 -20.38 -1.32 8.01
N GLU A 94 -21.63 -0.87 7.96
CA GLU A 94 -22.21 -0.18 6.79
C GLU A 94 -21.59 1.20 6.60
N GLY A 95 -21.50 2.00 7.66
CA GLY A 95 -20.91 3.33 7.61
C GLY A 95 -19.39 3.26 7.34
N THR A 96 -18.69 2.26 7.86
CA THR A 96 -17.27 2.06 7.58
C THR A 96 -17.04 1.72 6.10
N PHE A 97 -17.88 0.89 5.51
CA PHE A 97 -17.78 0.57 4.09
C PHE A 97 -18.17 1.77 3.21
N ALA A 98 -19.26 2.50 3.54
CA ALA A 98 -19.68 3.68 2.81
C ALA A 98 -18.59 4.78 2.82
N ASP A 99 -17.95 5.01 3.97
CA ASP A 99 -16.84 5.95 4.08
C ASP A 99 -15.63 5.48 3.26
N SER A 100 -15.34 4.18 3.23
CA SER A 100 -14.26 3.63 2.41
C SER A 100 -14.53 3.84 0.92
N CYS A 101 -15.76 3.63 0.44
CA CYS A 101 -16.15 3.93 -0.93
C CYS A 101 -16.00 5.42 -1.28
N ARG A 102 -16.43 6.31 -0.36
CA ARG A 102 -16.27 7.76 -0.54
C ARG A 102 -14.80 8.16 -0.65
N ILE A 103 -13.95 7.67 0.25
CA ILE A 103 -12.51 7.98 0.26
C ILE A 103 -11.84 7.39 -0.99
N TRP A 104 -12.20 6.18 -1.39
CA TRP A 104 -11.69 5.60 -2.63
C TRP A 104 -12.01 6.48 -3.83
N LYS A 105 -13.27 6.92 -3.93
CA LYS A 105 -13.67 7.85 -4.99
C LYS A 105 -12.87 9.15 -4.96
N GLU A 106 -12.63 9.75 -3.80
CA GLU A 106 -11.82 10.96 -3.65
C GLU A 106 -10.39 10.74 -4.16
N ILE A 107 -9.78 9.60 -3.84
CA ILE A 107 -8.43 9.21 -4.29
C ILE A 107 -8.41 9.09 -5.83
N ARG A 108 -9.39 8.41 -6.41
CA ARG A 108 -9.48 8.23 -7.86
C ARG A 108 -9.75 9.55 -8.58
N ASP A 109 -10.68 10.37 -8.09
CA ASP A 109 -11.00 11.69 -8.64
C ASP A 109 -9.80 12.67 -8.54
N ALA A 110 -8.90 12.48 -7.57
CA ALA A 110 -7.65 13.22 -7.46
C ALA A 110 -6.57 12.78 -8.47
N GLY A 111 -6.86 11.81 -9.33
CA GLY A 111 -5.96 11.34 -10.40
C GLY A 111 -5.04 10.19 -10.00
N VAL A 112 -5.24 9.59 -8.83
CA VAL A 112 -4.48 8.38 -8.48
C VAL A 112 -5.04 7.21 -9.28
N SER A 113 -4.23 6.65 -10.16
CA SER A 113 -4.59 5.59 -11.10
C SER A 113 -3.47 4.55 -11.22
N ALA A 114 -3.76 3.44 -11.87
CA ALA A 114 -2.74 2.46 -12.18
C ALA A 114 -1.60 3.09 -13.00
N ASP A 115 -1.93 3.91 -13.99
CA ASP A 115 -0.93 4.60 -14.81
C ASP A 115 -0.09 5.57 -13.98
N SER A 116 -0.71 6.41 -13.15
CA SER A 116 0.05 7.37 -12.32
C SER A 116 1.03 6.69 -11.36
N VAL A 117 0.65 5.54 -10.80
CA VAL A 117 1.55 4.74 -9.93
C VAL A 117 2.67 4.09 -10.74
N CYS A 118 2.36 3.58 -11.94
CA CYS A 118 3.36 2.98 -12.82
C CYS A 118 4.34 4.01 -13.36
N ASP A 119 3.88 5.20 -13.74
CA ASP A 119 4.73 6.30 -14.24
C ASP A 119 5.70 6.77 -13.15
N GLU A 120 5.26 6.85 -11.90
CA GLU A 120 6.13 7.18 -10.77
C GLU A 120 7.19 6.10 -10.52
N ALA A 121 6.80 4.82 -10.62
CA ALA A 121 7.73 3.71 -10.49
C ALA A 121 8.79 3.71 -11.63
N GLU A 122 8.37 3.97 -12.87
CA GLU A 122 9.26 4.09 -14.02
C GLU A 122 10.24 5.25 -13.85
N SER A 123 9.73 6.43 -13.48
CA SER A 123 10.56 7.61 -13.21
C SER A 123 11.58 7.34 -12.10
N SER A 124 11.18 6.70 -11.03
CA SER A 124 12.08 6.30 -9.94
C SER A 124 13.14 5.31 -10.41
N MET A 125 12.78 4.33 -11.23
CA MET A 125 13.70 3.34 -11.78
C MET A 125 14.71 3.97 -12.75
N GLU A 126 14.27 4.90 -13.59
CA GLU A 126 15.15 5.68 -14.46
C GLU A 126 16.18 6.47 -13.65
N GLU A 127 15.76 7.12 -12.56
CA GLU A 127 16.67 7.86 -11.68
C GLU A 127 17.70 6.95 -11.02
N LEU A 128 17.27 5.78 -10.48
CA LEU A 128 18.17 4.79 -9.89
C LEU A 128 19.19 4.26 -10.90
N THR A 129 18.76 4.03 -12.14
CA THR A 129 19.64 3.59 -13.23
C THR A 129 20.62 4.70 -13.63
N ARG A 130 20.11 5.90 -13.88
CA ARG A 130 20.90 7.05 -14.29
C ARG A 130 21.95 7.46 -13.26
N SER A 131 21.62 7.37 -11.99
CA SER A 131 22.56 7.67 -10.89
C SER A 131 23.59 6.58 -10.65
N GLY A 132 23.51 5.42 -11.31
CA GLY A 132 24.35 4.25 -11.10
C GLY A 132 24.07 3.54 -9.75
N ALA A 133 22.95 3.83 -9.10
CA ALA A 133 22.57 3.21 -7.83
C ALA A 133 22.36 1.69 -8.01
N MET A 134 21.74 1.29 -9.12
CA MET A 134 21.52 -0.12 -9.47
C MET A 134 22.83 -0.90 -9.59
N ASP A 135 23.84 -0.32 -10.25
CA ASP A 135 25.15 -0.94 -10.41
C ASP A 135 25.89 -1.07 -9.07
N ARG A 136 25.82 -0.05 -8.21
CA ARG A 136 26.41 -0.10 -6.87
C ARG A 136 25.74 -1.15 -5.98
N GLU A 137 24.41 -1.28 -6.10
CA GLU A 137 23.65 -2.30 -5.37
C GLU A 137 24.04 -3.70 -5.82
N ALA A 138 24.11 -3.93 -7.14
CA ALA A 138 24.54 -5.21 -7.72
C ALA A 138 25.99 -5.59 -7.32
N GLN A 139 26.88 -4.61 -7.22
CA GLN A 139 28.26 -4.85 -6.75
C GLN A 139 28.32 -5.17 -5.26
N ARG A 140 27.49 -4.52 -4.47
CA ARG A 140 27.42 -4.72 -3.01
C ARG A 140 26.82 -6.06 -2.64
N TRP A 141 25.77 -6.44 -3.36
CA TRP A 141 24.98 -7.63 -3.10
C TRP A 141 24.86 -8.45 -4.39
N PRO A 142 25.83 -9.34 -4.68
CA PRO A 142 25.91 -10.10 -5.93
C PRO A 142 24.86 -11.24 -6.03
N GLN A 143 23.76 -11.12 -5.33
CA GLN A 143 22.55 -11.93 -5.54
C GLN A 143 21.77 -11.35 -6.74
N PRO A 144 20.78 -12.06 -7.32
CA PRO A 144 19.97 -11.47 -8.35
C PRO A 144 19.45 -10.11 -7.86
N GLY A 145 20.02 -9.06 -8.41
CA GLY A 145 19.71 -7.68 -8.03
C GLY A 145 18.32 -7.26 -8.50
N PRO A 146 17.86 -6.06 -8.11
CA PRO A 146 16.57 -5.54 -8.57
C PRO A 146 16.53 -5.50 -10.09
N SER A 147 15.43 -5.96 -10.66
CA SER A 147 15.18 -5.87 -12.09
C SER A 147 14.67 -4.47 -12.43
N ALA A 148 15.18 -3.88 -13.51
CA ALA A 148 14.60 -2.68 -14.09
C ALA A 148 13.34 -2.95 -14.92
N ASP A 149 12.98 -4.23 -15.10
CA ASP A 149 11.76 -4.66 -15.79
C ASP A 149 10.56 -4.53 -14.86
N LEU A 150 9.71 -3.57 -15.12
CA LEU A 150 8.48 -3.29 -14.36
C LEU A 150 7.22 -3.95 -14.97
N THR A 151 7.36 -4.87 -15.93
CA THR A 151 6.22 -5.49 -16.62
C THR A 151 5.24 -6.17 -15.64
N GLU A 152 5.76 -6.98 -14.72
CA GLU A 152 4.94 -7.68 -13.73
C GLU A 152 4.34 -6.71 -12.71
N PHE A 153 5.11 -5.69 -12.30
CA PHE A 153 4.61 -4.62 -11.43
C PHE A 153 3.44 -3.89 -12.08
N ARG A 154 3.58 -3.45 -13.32
CA ARG A 154 2.54 -2.75 -14.07
C ARG A 154 1.28 -3.61 -14.20
N ARG A 155 1.43 -4.89 -14.53
CA ARG A 155 0.30 -5.82 -14.60
C ARG A 155 -0.40 -5.92 -13.26
N TRP A 156 0.35 -6.14 -12.18
CA TRP A 156 -0.21 -6.29 -10.85
C TRP A 156 -0.96 -5.02 -10.40
N VAL A 157 -0.37 -3.85 -10.62
CA VAL A 157 -1.00 -2.56 -10.26
C VAL A 157 -2.29 -2.35 -11.05
N THR A 158 -2.29 -2.64 -12.35
CA THR A 158 -3.49 -2.52 -13.20
C THR A 158 -4.62 -3.42 -12.70
N ASP A 159 -4.32 -4.69 -12.45
CA ASP A 159 -5.29 -5.66 -11.93
C ASP A 159 -5.80 -5.24 -10.54
N ARG A 160 -4.93 -4.66 -9.70
CA ARG A 160 -5.28 -4.19 -8.36
C ARG A 160 -6.26 -3.03 -8.38
N PHE A 161 -6.01 -2.02 -9.21
CA PHE A 161 -6.92 -0.89 -9.35
C PHE A 161 -8.29 -1.35 -9.87
N SER A 162 -8.33 -2.17 -10.92
CA SER A 162 -9.56 -2.72 -11.46
C SER A 162 -10.37 -3.47 -10.38
N TYR A 163 -9.70 -4.31 -9.61
CA TYR A 163 -10.32 -5.07 -8.53
C TYR A 163 -10.90 -4.18 -7.42
N LEU A 164 -10.18 -3.13 -7.02
CA LEU A 164 -10.64 -2.21 -5.98
C LEU A 164 -11.74 -1.27 -6.49
N ASP A 165 -11.68 -0.86 -7.75
CA ASP A 165 -12.75 -0.11 -8.40
C ASP A 165 -14.07 -0.90 -8.38
N ASP A 166 -14.00 -2.20 -8.66
CA ASP A 166 -15.17 -3.09 -8.56
C ASP A 166 -15.69 -3.20 -7.13
N ILE A 167 -14.81 -3.37 -6.14
CA ILE A 167 -15.20 -3.49 -4.72
C ILE A 167 -15.86 -2.21 -4.21
N TYR A 168 -15.24 -1.05 -4.49
CA TYR A 168 -15.71 0.24 -3.96
C TYR A 168 -16.68 0.97 -4.89
N GLY A 169 -17.04 0.34 -6.03
CA GLY A 169 -18.04 0.84 -6.96
C GLY A 169 -17.61 2.10 -7.72
N TYR A 170 -16.31 2.31 -7.92
CA TYR A 170 -15.80 3.42 -8.72
C TYR A 170 -16.01 3.13 -10.22
N LYS A 171 -16.44 4.12 -10.95
CA LYS A 171 -16.57 4.10 -12.42
C LYS A 171 -16.03 5.41 -12.96
N GLU A 172 -15.11 5.29 -13.89
CA GLU A 172 -14.61 6.43 -14.67
C GLU A 172 -15.69 7.07 -15.53
#